data_eb6bebc6f129340a5bc099667be9728b
#
_entry.id   eb6bebc6f129340a5bc099667be9728b
#
_cell.length_a   1.000
_cell.length_b   1.000
_cell.length_c   1.000
_cell.angle_alpha   90.00
_cell.angle_beta   90.00
_cell.angle_gamma   90.00
#
_symmetry.space_group_name_H-M   'P 1'
#
loop_
_entity.id
_entity.type
_entity.pdbx_description
1 polymer ?
#
loop_
_entity_poly.entity_id
_entity_poly.type
_entity_poly.pdbx_seq_one_letter_code
_entity_poly.pdbx_strand_id
1 'polypeptide(L)'
;MKKLRNTIACGVAALALLATGLTSCTGDFDNINTSKDKPTPEDVDRDNAWAAFIQTMQRNVFAEGANAYQLADNLLGDSYAGYFGQAQDWDSGSNSTCYAFPTAKWKDEPYKQAYNNVMSSWNILRQKVDSASVVFALGEVVKVQAMHRVTDIYGPLPYTAFGKMSSGLPYDSQETVYRTFIKELDHALKTLKAAYEADSGAKPIADFDVVFDSDLEKWIRFANSLKLRLAMRARFAAPGDAQTWAEEAVNFQFGAYNIGVMTDNTHSAQLLTRTGIGFSYKHPLEYLWGEYNECRMGATMESYLSGYGDPRLESYFSPAEKDGAYHGIPNGIISNPKDYQSLASCPKVGFTSPLTWMCAAEVCFLRAEGALLGWNMGGTADTGFITFLITAD
;
A
#
# COMPACT_ATOMS: atom_id res chain seq x y z
N MET A 1 -49.61 -44.82 -55.48
CA MET A 1 -48.15 -44.64 -55.54
C MET A 1 -47.73 -43.16 -55.64
N LYS A 2 -48.38 -42.26 -56.40
CA LYS A 2 -48.02 -40.85 -56.51
C LYS A 2 -48.17 -40.07 -55.20
N LYS A 3 -49.22 -40.31 -54.38
CA LYS A 3 -49.40 -39.62 -53.06
C LYS A 3 -48.31 -39.93 -52.04
N LEU A 4 -47.85 -41.19 -51.99
CA LEU A 4 -46.82 -41.66 -51.09
C LEU A 4 -45.45 -41.05 -51.42
N ARG A 5 -45.12 -40.87 -52.69
CA ARG A 5 -43.88 -40.22 -53.15
C ARG A 5 -43.84 -38.72 -52.77
N ASN A 6 -44.99 -38.01 -52.89
CA ASN A 6 -45.01 -36.64 -52.55
C ASN A 6 -44.92 -36.40 -51.03
N THR A 7 -45.46 -37.30 -50.21
CA THR A 7 -45.38 -37.19 -48.75
C THR A 7 -43.92 -37.48 -48.26
N ILE A 8 -43.22 -38.43 -48.90
CA ILE A 8 -41.81 -38.69 -48.60
C ILE A 8 -40.92 -37.54 -49.08
N ALA A 9 -41.17 -36.95 -50.23
CA ALA A 9 -40.44 -35.79 -50.76
C ALA A 9 -40.61 -34.54 -49.84
N CYS A 10 -41.81 -34.27 -49.33
CA CYS A 10 -42.04 -33.18 -48.37
C CYS A 10 -41.38 -33.47 -47.01
N GLY A 11 -41.39 -34.72 -46.56
CA GLY A 11 -40.69 -35.09 -45.30
C GLY A 11 -39.17 -34.90 -45.37
N VAL A 12 -38.56 -35.29 -46.50
CA VAL A 12 -37.11 -35.11 -46.71
C VAL A 12 -36.73 -33.63 -46.86
N ALA A 13 -37.57 -32.82 -47.52
CA ALA A 13 -37.34 -31.39 -47.64
C ALA A 13 -37.49 -30.65 -46.29
N ALA A 14 -38.43 -31.08 -45.44
CA ALA A 14 -38.58 -30.54 -44.10
C ALA A 14 -37.44 -30.93 -43.16
N LEU A 15 -36.90 -32.13 -43.25
CA LEU A 15 -35.70 -32.55 -42.51
C LEU A 15 -34.43 -31.82 -42.98
N ALA A 16 -34.30 -31.55 -44.29
CA ALA A 16 -33.16 -30.78 -44.82
C ALA A 16 -33.20 -29.33 -44.38
N LEU A 17 -34.37 -28.70 -44.28
CA LEU A 17 -34.53 -27.34 -43.77
C LEU A 17 -34.29 -27.24 -42.25
N LEU A 18 -34.59 -28.28 -41.48
CA LEU A 18 -34.26 -28.36 -40.06
C LEU A 18 -32.77 -28.57 -39.80
N ALA A 19 -32.07 -29.29 -40.71
CA ALA A 19 -30.62 -29.50 -40.59
C ALA A 19 -29.79 -28.26 -40.94
N THR A 20 -30.28 -27.36 -41.81
CA THR A 20 -29.60 -26.09 -42.12
C THR A 20 -29.88 -25.00 -41.12
N GLY A 21 -30.93 -25.12 -40.27
CA GLY A 21 -31.25 -24.16 -39.20
C GLY A 21 -30.40 -24.35 -37.92
N LEU A 22 -29.61 -25.42 -37.83
CA LEU A 22 -28.78 -25.73 -36.66
C LEU A 22 -27.29 -25.34 -36.82
N THR A 23 -26.90 -24.82 -37.98
CA THR A 23 -25.64 -24.09 -38.08
C THR A 23 -25.88 -22.67 -37.53
N SER A 24 -26.15 -22.61 -36.26
CA SER A 24 -26.15 -21.36 -35.50
C SER A 24 -24.83 -20.63 -35.76
N CYS A 25 -24.88 -19.34 -35.99
CA CYS A 25 -23.73 -18.42 -36.13
C CYS A 25 -22.84 -18.35 -34.88
N THR A 26 -22.50 -19.48 -34.29
CA THR A 26 -21.59 -19.58 -33.13
C THR A 26 -20.13 -19.64 -33.57
N GLY A 27 -19.86 -19.84 -34.87
CA GLY A 27 -18.49 -19.92 -35.39
C GLY A 27 -17.69 -18.63 -35.21
N ASP A 28 -18.36 -17.48 -35.13
CA ASP A 28 -17.73 -16.17 -34.91
C ASP A 28 -18.01 -15.59 -33.52
N PHE A 29 -18.64 -16.36 -32.64
CA PHE A 29 -19.04 -15.87 -31.31
C PHE A 29 -17.82 -15.39 -30.50
N ASP A 30 -16.75 -16.14 -30.55
CA ASP A 30 -15.50 -15.79 -29.83
C ASP A 30 -14.84 -14.55 -30.46
N ASN A 31 -14.82 -14.41 -31.78
CA ASN A 31 -14.29 -13.24 -32.48
C ASN A 31 -15.13 -11.96 -32.26
N ILE A 32 -16.45 -12.11 -32.14
CA ILE A 32 -17.37 -10.97 -31.94
C ILE A 32 -17.36 -10.53 -30.48
N ASN A 33 -17.21 -11.48 -29.55
CA ASN A 33 -17.20 -11.17 -28.11
C ASN A 33 -15.78 -10.93 -27.53
N THR A 34 -14.73 -11.20 -28.30
CA THR A 34 -13.37 -10.82 -27.90
C THR A 34 -13.15 -9.36 -28.30
N SER A 35 -13.07 -8.47 -27.32
CA SER A 35 -12.75 -7.07 -27.57
C SER A 35 -11.34 -6.96 -28.16
N LYS A 36 -11.24 -6.46 -29.40
CA LYS A 36 -9.93 -6.24 -30.06
C LYS A 36 -9.08 -5.16 -29.37
N ASP A 37 -9.71 -4.38 -28.50
CA ASP A 37 -9.07 -3.29 -27.75
C ASP A 37 -8.70 -3.70 -26.31
N LYS A 38 -8.99 -4.95 -25.94
CA LYS A 38 -8.57 -5.51 -24.64
C LYS A 38 -7.53 -6.59 -24.85
N PRO A 39 -6.44 -6.60 -24.09
CA PRO A 39 -5.46 -7.66 -24.16
C PRO A 39 -6.12 -9.01 -23.92
N THR A 40 -5.78 -10.01 -24.75
CA THR A 40 -6.20 -11.40 -24.54
C THR A 40 -5.47 -11.99 -23.34
N PRO A 41 -5.95 -13.10 -22.74
CA PRO A 41 -5.19 -13.82 -21.72
C PRO A 41 -3.77 -14.18 -22.19
N GLU A 42 -3.58 -14.48 -23.47
CA GLU A 42 -2.28 -14.79 -24.04
C GLU A 42 -1.38 -13.55 -24.20
N ASP A 43 -1.95 -12.37 -24.45
CA ASP A 43 -1.19 -11.11 -24.46
C ASP A 43 -0.74 -10.73 -23.05
N VAL A 44 -1.52 -11.08 -22.03
CA VAL A 44 -1.20 -10.85 -20.61
C VAL A 44 -0.20 -11.88 -20.08
N ASP A 45 -0.14 -13.07 -20.66
CA ASP A 45 0.84 -14.12 -20.32
C ASP A 45 2.25 -13.86 -20.88
N ARG A 46 2.42 -12.80 -21.69
CA ARG A 46 3.77 -12.37 -22.09
C ARG A 46 4.49 -11.77 -20.91
N ASP A 47 5.73 -12.20 -20.73
CA ASP A 47 6.73 -11.80 -19.76
C ASP A 47 6.42 -10.49 -19.00
N ASN A 48 6.20 -10.58 -17.71
CA ASN A 48 5.97 -9.46 -16.77
C ASN A 48 4.63 -8.69 -16.88
N ALA A 49 3.72 -9.00 -17.80
CA ALA A 49 2.41 -8.32 -17.86
C ALA A 49 1.63 -8.45 -16.54
N TRP A 50 1.84 -9.54 -15.80
CA TRP A 50 1.28 -9.73 -14.45
C TRP A 50 1.85 -8.76 -13.42
N ALA A 51 3.00 -8.14 -13.69
CA ALA A 51 3.57 -7.08 -12.84
C ALA A 51 2.70 -5.81 -12.78
N ALA A 52 1.76 -5.63 -13.72
CA ALA A 52 0.74 -4.57 -13.63
C ALA A 52 -0.12 -4.68 -12.36
N PHE A 53 -0.33 -5.89 -11.83
CA PHE A 53 -1.00 -6.07 -10.55
C PHE A 53 -0.16 -5.58 -9.38
N ILE A 54 1.19 -5.64 -9.46
CA ILE A 54 2.07 -5.04 -8.46
C ILE A 54 1.89 -3.53 -8.46
N GLN A 55 1.88 -2.88 -9.64
CA GLN A 55 1.62 -1.44 -9.73
C GLN A 55 0.28 -1.06 -9.11
N THR A 56 -0.79 -1.83 -9.38
CA THR A 56 -2.10 -1.63 -8.76
C THR A 56 -2.03 -1.77 -7.24
N MET A 57 -1.29 -2.76 -6.73
CA MET A 57 -1.09 -2.93 -5.28
C MET A 57 -0.28 -1.77 -4.69
N GLN A 58 0.80 -1.33 -5.35
CA GLN A 58 1.62 -0.20 -4.91
C GLN A 58 0.81 1.08 -4.76
N ARG A 59 -0.06 1.39 -5.73
CA ARG A 59 -0.95 2.56 -5.71
C ARG A 59 -1.96 2.54 -4.56
N ASN A 60 -2.25 1.36 -4.02
CA ASN A 60 -3.26 1.15 -3.00
C ASN A 60 -2.71 0.68 -1.64
N VAL A 61 -1.42 0.79 -1.40
CA VAL A 61 -0.83 0.65 -0.05
C VAL A 61 -1.38 1.74 0.88
N PHE A 62 -1.46 2.97 0.38
CA PHE A 62 -2.33 4.03 0.87
C PHE A 62 -3.40 4.28 -0.20
N ALA A 63 -4.58 4.68 0.19
CA ALA A 63 -5.64 4.93 -0.78
C ALA A 63 -5.27 6.08 -1.73
N GLU A 64 -5.35 5.86 -3.04
CA GLU A 64 -4.98 6.86 -4.05
C GLU A 64 -6.05 7.96 -4.19
N GLY A 65 -7.32 7.62 -4.03
CA GLY A 65 -8.42 8.57 -4.15
C GLY A 65 -8.55 9.45 -2.91
N ALA A 66 -8.75 10.76 -3.08
CA ALA A 66 -8.83 11.73 -1.98
C ALA A 66 -9.84 11.33 -0.89
N ASN A 67 -11.06 10.96 -1.25
CA ASN A 67 -12.08 10.51 -0.28
C ASN A 67 -11.67 9.23 0.46
N ALA A 68 -11.13 8.26 -0.26
CA ALA A 68 -10.69 7.01 0.36
C ALA A 68 -9.48 7.23 1.27
N TYR A 69 -8.50 8.05 0.86
CA TYR A 69 -7.38 8.46 1.69
C TYR A 69 -7.83 9.21 2.95
N GLN A 70 -8.80 10.12 2.81
CA GLN A 70 -9.38 10.82 3.94
C GLN A 70 -9.89 9.84 5.00
N LEU A 71 -10.69 8.86 4.58
CA LEU A 71 -11.32 7.91 5.50
C LEU A 71 -10.35 6.83 6.01
N ALA A 72 -9.40 6.39 5.19
CA ALA A 72 -8.48 5.32 5.53
C ALA A 72 -7.24 5.78 6.30
N ASP A 73 -6.82 7.02 6.12
CA ASP A 73 -5.55 7.54 6.63
C ASP A 73 -5.71 8.83 7.43
N ASN A 74 -6.22 9.91 6.81
CA ASN A 74 -6.23 11.25 7.42
C ASN A 74 -7.14 11.34 8.65
N LEU A 75 -8.37 10.84 8.59
CA LEU A 75 -9.31 10.84 9.71
C LEU A 75 -9.02 9.78 10.77
N LEU A 76 -8.05 8.91 10.53
CA LEU A 76 -7.59 7.90 11.49
C LEU A 76 -6.20 8.29 12.03
N GLY A 77 -5.15 7.80 11.38
CA GLY A 77 -3.77 7.93 11.85
C GLY A 77 -3.37 9.37 12.09
N ASP A 78 -3.58 10.25 11.13
CA ASP A 78 -3.13 11.63 11.20
C ASP A 78 -3.87 12.44 12.28
N SER A 79 -5.20 12.24 12.37
CA SER A 79 -6.02 12.93 13.37
C SER A 79 -5.76 12.41 14.78
N TYR A 80 -5.63 11.08 14.96
CA TYR A 80 -5.38 10.50 16.28
C TYR A 80 -3.97 10.79 16.79
N ALA A 81 -2.99 10.90 15.91
CA ALA A 81 -1.64 11.32 16.24
C ALA A 81 -1.53 12.85 16.53
N GLY A 82 -2.59 13.61 16.24
CA GLY A 82 -2.61 15.05 16.43
C GLY A 82 -1.79 15.81 15.38
N TYR A 83 -1.53 15.20 14.23
CA TYR A 83 -0.83 15.88 13.13
C TYR A 83 -1.71 16.92 12.48
N PHE A 84 -3.00 16.59 12.31
CA PHE A 84 -3.99 17.47 11.73
C PHE A 84 -5.22 17.63 12.63
N GLY A 85 -5.89 18.76 12.46
CA GLY A 85 -7.16 19.08 13.09
C GLY A 85 -8.24 19.35 12.04
N GLN A 86 -9.48 19.26 12.48
CA GLN A 86 -10.67 19.43 11.64
C GLN A 86 -10.92 20.91 11.36
N ALA A 87 -10.95 21.28 10.06
CA ALA A 87 -11.24 22.63 9.59
C ALA A 87 -12.54 22.74 8.78
N GLN A 88 -13.37 21.71 8.76
CA GLN A 88 -14.65 21.66 8.07
C GLN A 88 -15.64 20.82 8.86
N ASP A 89 -16.94 21.13 8.74
CA ASP A 89 -17.99 20.27 9.26
C ASP A 89 -18.10 19.02 8.42
N TRP A 90 -18.03 17.87 9.07
CA TRP A 90 -18.25 16.59 8.44
C TRP A 90 -19.65 16.05 8.73
N ASP A 91 -20.03 15.00 8.03
CA ASP A 91 -21.36 14.39 8.08
C ASP A 91 -21.87 14.20 9.53
N SER A 92 -23.02 14.78 9.82
CA SER A 92 -23.77 14.58 11.07
C SER A 92 -23.00 14.78 12.37
N GLY A 93 -22.02 15.68 12.40
CA GLY A 93 -21.21 15.93 13.59
C GLY A 93 -20.07 14.94 13.79
N SER A 94 -19.66 14.23 12.74
CA SER A 94 -18.45 13.40 12.77
C SER A 94 -17.25 14.26 13.13
N ASN A 95 -16.45 13.80 14.11
CA ASN A 95 -15.21 14.46 14.51
C ASN A 95 -14.21 13.39 14.98
N SER A 96 -13.24 13.08 14.14
CA SER A 96 -12.21 12.09 14.44
C SER A 96 -11.36 12.48 15.64
N THR A 97 -11.16 13.77 15.86
CA THR A 97 -10.38 14.28 17.01
C THR A 97 -11.07 14.05 18.35
N CYS A 98 -12.38 13.76 18.34
CA CYS A 98 -13.19 13.38 19.49
C CYS A 98 -13.58 11.89 19.46
N TYR A 99 -13.01 11.09 18.57
CA TYR A 99 -13.38 9.68 18.32
C TYR A 99 -14.86 9.49 17.94
N ALA A 100 -15.50 10.52 17.39
CA ALA A 100 -16.91 10.49 17.00
C ALA A 100 -17.05 10.09 15.53
N PHE A 101 -17.47 8.85 15.29
CA PHE A 101 -17.79 8.30 13.97
C PHE A 101 -19.26 7.91 13.89
N PRO A 102 -20.17 8.82 13.55
CA PRO A 102 -21.59 8.51 13.48
C PRO A 102 -21.95 7.57 12.33
N THR A 103 -21.11 7.47 11.29
CA THR A 103 -21.34 6.56 10.17
C THR A 103 -20.41 5.36 10.22
N ALA A 104 -20.99 4.16 10.31
CA ALA A 104 -20.22 2.91 10.36
C ALA A 104 -19.33 2.71 9.13
N LYS A 105 -19.75 3.19 7.94
CA LYS A 105 -19.03 3.00 6.68
C LYS A 105 -17.63 3.65 6.66
N TRP A 106 -17.40 4.71 7.43
CA TRP A 106 -16.10 5.37 7.44
C TRP A 106 -15.01 4.50 8.05
N LYS A 107 -15.34 3.86 9.19
CA LYS A 107 -14.39 2.96 9.86
C LYS A 107 -14.09 1.68 9.10
N ASP A 108 -14.88 1.34 8.07
CA ASP A 108 -14.67 0.15 7.23
C ASP A 108 -13.71 0.43 6.06
N GLU A 109 -13.41 1.70 5.77
CA GLU A 109 -12.68 2.09 4.56
C GLU A 109 -11.26 1.51 4.48
N PRO A 110 -10.42 1.53 5.54
CA PRO A 110 -9.10 0.90 5.48
C PRO A 110 -9.15 -0.58 5.09
N TYR A 111 -10.14 -1.30 5.63
CA TYR A 111 -10.36 -2.71 5.30
C TYR A 111 -10.76 -2.89 3.84
N LYS A 112 -11.75 -2.12 3.37
CA LYS A 112 -12.26 -2.21 2.00
C LYS A 112 -11.19 -1.90 0.97
N GLN A 113 -10.41 -0.82 1.17
CA GLN A 113 -9.34 -0.44 0.26
C GLN A 113 -8.29 -1.54 0.13
N ALA A 114 -7.83 -2.09 1.24
CA ALA A 114 -6.83 -3.14 1.23
C ALA A 114 -7.34 -4.45 0.59
N TYR A 115 -8.56 -4.88 0.93
CA TYR A 115 -9.10 -6.14 0.39
C TYR A 115 -9.53 -6.04 -1.07
N ASN A 116 -10.18 -4.94 -1.46
CA ASN A 116 -10.67 -4.78 -2.83
C ASN A 116 -9.53 -4.52 -3.83
N ASN A 117 -8.49 -3.81 -3.42
CA ASN A 117 -7.44 -3.38 -4.34
C ASN A 117 -6.15 -4.20 -4.20
N VAL A 118 -5.66 -4.41 -2.97
CA VAL A 118 -4.39 -5.11 -2.74
C VAL A 118 -4.60 -6.62 -2.73
N MET A 119 -5.48 -7.14 -1.85
CA MET A 119 -5.67 -8.58 -1.72
C MET A 119 -6.29 -9.22 -2.97
N SER A 120 -7.20 -8.53 -3.65
CA SER A 120 -7.77 -9.02 -4.92
C SER A 120 -6.72 -9.07 -6.02
N SER A 121 -5.89 -8.04 -6.17
CA SER A 121 -4.77 -8.04 -7.13
C SER A 121 -3.75 -9.13 -6.79
N TRP A 122 -3.39 -9.28 -5.52
CA TRP A 122 -2.53 -10.36 -5.06
C TRP A 122 -3.11 -11.75 -5.38
N ASN A 123 -4.43 -11.94 -5.17
CA ASN A 123 -5.07 -13.22 -5.44
C ASN A 123 -5.02 -13.62 -6.92
N ILE A 124 -5.09 -12.65 -7.83
CA ILE A 124 -4.91 -12.88 -9.27
C ILE A 124 -3.43 -13.19 -9.54
N LEU A 125 -2.52 -12.34 -9.08
CA LEU A 125 -1.08 -12.47 -9.30
C LEU A 125 -0.56 -13.85 -8.90
N ARG A 126 -0.83 -14.28 -7.67
CA ARG A 126 -0.34 -15.56 -7.13
C ARG A 126 -0.85 -16.81 -7.84
N GLN A 127 -1.93 -16.70 -8.64
CA GLN A 127 -2.46 -17.80 -9.43
C GLN A 127 -1.83 -17.87 -10.82
N LYS A 128 -1.13 -16.82 -11.24
CA LYS A 128 -0.65 -16.63 -12.60
C LYS A 128 0.88 -16.67 -12.72
N VAL A 129 1.60 -16.34 -11.65
CA VAL A 129 3.06 -16.31 -11.64
C VAL A 129 3.64 -17.43 -10.77
N ASP A 130 4.83 -17.90 -11.13
CA ASP A 130 5.57 -18.87 -10.32
C ASP A 130 5.93 -18.24 -8.97
N SER A 131 5.70 -18.97 -7.89
CA SER A 131 6.05 -18.54 -6.54
C SER A 131 7.56 -18.30 -6.33
N ALA A 132 8.41 -18.90 -7.14
CA ALA A 132 9.85 -18.65 -7.13
C ALA A 132 10.28 -17.41 -7.95
N SER A 133 9.34 -16.70 -8.58
CA SER A 133 9.64 -15.55 -9.43
C SER A 133 9.85 -14.28 -8.61
N VAL A 134 10.64 -13.35 -9.16
CA VAL A 134 10.82 -12.00 -8.59
C VAL A 134 9.49 -11.24 -8.53
N VAL A 135 8.63 -11.42 -9.52
CA VAL A 135 7.31 -10.79 -9.57
C VAL A 135 6.45 -11.22 -8.39
N PHE A 136 6.44 -12.53 -8.07
CA PHE A 136 5.75 -13.05 -6.89
C PHE A 136 6.32 -12.47 -5.59
N ALA A 137 7.65 -12.48 -5.44
CA ALA A 137 8.33 -11.97 -4.25
C ALA A 137 8.03 -10.49 -4.00
N LEU A 138 8.06 -9.65 -5.04
CA LEU A 138 7.70 -8.23 -4.93
C LEU A 138 6.23 -8.04 -4.55
N GLY A 139 5.33 -8.87 -5.10
CA GLY A 139 3.93 -8.90 -4.71
C GLY A 139 3.72 -9.22 -3.23
N GLU A 140 4.48 -10.17 -2.66
CA GLU A 140 4.46 -10.47 -1.22
C GLU A 140 4.87 -9.26 -0.38
N VAL A 141 5.97 -8.59 -0.75
CA VAL A 141 6.46 -7.42 -0.01
C VAL A 141 5.41 -6.30 0.00
N VAL A 142 4.84 -5.96 -1.17
CA VAL A 142 3.81 -4.91 -1.27
C VAL A 142 2.54 -5.28 -0.51
N LYS A 143 2.12 -6.56 -0.59
CA LYS A 143 0.98 -7.07 0.17
C LYS A 143 1.20 -6.92 1.68
N VAL A 144 2.35 -7.33 2.19
CA VAL A 144 2.68 -7.21 3.62
C VAL A 144 2.68 -5.74 4.04
N GLN A 145 3.27 -4.86 3.23
CA GLN A 145 3.27 -3.41 3.50
C GLN A 145 1.84 -2.82 3.60
N ALA A 146 0.90 -3.28 2.81
CA ALA A 146 -0.48 -2.83 2.90
C ALA A 146 -1.21 -3.46 4.10
N MET A 147 -1.09 -4.78 4.26
CA MET A 147 -1.94 -5.55 5.18
C MET A 147 -1.54 -5.46 6.65
N HIS A 148 -0.25 -5.14 6.97
CA HIS A 148 0.12 -4.94 8.37
C HIS A 148 -0.62 -3.75 8.99
N ARG A 149 -0.88 -2.70 8.22
CA ARG A 149 -1.67 -1.53 8.65
C ARG A 149 -3.11 -1.93 8.99
N VAL A 150 -3.68 -2.84 8.20
CA VAL A 150 -5.06 -3.31 8.38
C VAL A 150 -5.19 -4.12 9.66
N THR A 151 -4.28 -5.07 9.91
CA THR A 151 -4.31 -5.85 11.16
C THR A 151 -4.00 -5.00 12.40
N ASP A 152 -3.20 -3.94 12.23
CA ASP A 152 -2.92 -2.99 13.33
C ASP A 152 -4.16 -2.17 13.72
N ILE A 153 -5.08 -1.93 12.77
CA ILE A 153 -6.36 -1.23 13.02
C ILE A 153 -7.42 -2.20 13.58
N TYR A 154 -7.55 -3.39 12.99
CA TYR A 154 -8.70 -4.27 13.24
C TYR A 154 -8.37 -5.52 14.06
N GLY A 155 -7.09 -5.84 14.29
CA GLY A 155 -6.65 -7.07 14.93
C GLY A 155 -6.80 -8.28 13.99
N PRO A 156 -7.63 -9.30 14.32
CA PRO A 156 -7.82 -10.49 13.51
C PRO A 156 -8.32 -10.18 12.09
N LEU A 157 -7.81 -10.90 11.09
CA LEU A 157 -8.16 -10.72 9.66
C LEU A 157 -8.38 -12.06 8.97
N PRO A 158 -9.23 -12.17 7.93
CA PRO A 158 -9.32 -13.34 7.06
C PRO A 158 -8.16 -13.35 6.03
N TYR A 159 -6.93 -13.62 6.49
CA TYR A 159 -5.70 -13.45 5.71
C TYR A 159 -5.25 -14.72 4.99
N THR A 160 -4.99 -15.81 5.72
CA THR A 160 -4.38 -17.04 5.17
C THR A 160 -5.33 -17.83 4.26
N ALA A 161 -6.63 -17.73 4.52
CA ALA A 161 -7.66 -18.39 3.72
C ALA A 161 -8.20 -17.55 2.57
N PHE A 162 -7.75 -16.29 2.42
CA PHE A 162 -8.26 -15.38 1.38
C PHE A 162 -8.06 -15.96 -0.03
N GLY A 163 -9.12 -15.91 -0.84
CA GLY A 163 -9.15 -16.45 -2.19
C GLY A 163 -9.18 -17.98 -2.31
N LYS A 164 -9.20 -18.72 -1.20
CA LYS A 164 -9.34 -20.19 -1.20
C LYS A 164 -10.80 -20.63 -1.05
N MET A 165 -11.68 -19.78 -0.54
CA MET A 165 -13.09 -20.03 -0.31
C MET A 165 -13.93 -18.85 -0.82
N SER A 166 -15.17 -19.13 -1.23
CA SER A 166 -16.09 -18.11 -1.75
C SER A 166 -16.85 -17.35 -0.68
N SER A 167 -17.01 -17.93 0.53
CA SER A 167 -17.74 -17.34 1.65
C SER A 167 -17.28 -17.96 2.96
N GLY A 168 -17.59 -17.29 4.07
CA GLY A 168 -17.31 -17.82 5.40
C GLY A 168 -15.83 -17.94 5.72
N LEU A 169 -15.01 -17.01 5.24
CA LEU A 169 -13.57 -17.00 5.51
C LEU A 169 -13.31 -16.91 7.01
N PRO A 170 -12.52 -17.84 7.60
CA PRO A 170 -12.12 -17.74 8.99
C PRO A 170 -11.19 -16.53 9.20
N TYR A 171 -11.31 -15.93 10.38
CA TYR A 171 -10.37 -14.90 10.82
C TYR A 171 -9.15 -15.55 11.45
N ASP A 172 -7.99 -15.19 10.99
CA ASP A 172 -6.71 -15.51 11.62
C ASP A 172 -6.47 -14.54 12.78
N SER A 173 -5.92 -15.02 13.91
CA SER A 173 -5.47 -14.14 14.97
C SER A 173 -4.40 -13.16 14.46
N GLN A 174 -4.26 -12.00 15.08
CA GLN A 174 -3.21 -11.05 14.73
C GLN A 174 -1.81 -11.67 14.82
N GLU A 175 -1.57 -12.53 15.80
CA GLU A 175 -0.32 -13.30 15.91
C GLU A 175 -0.09 -14.18 14.67
N THR A 176 -1.10 -14.92 14.21
CA THR A 176 -1.02 -15.75 13.00
C THR A 176 -0.72 -14.90 11.78
N VAL A 177 -1.37 -13.75 11.65
CA VAL A 177 -1.15 -12.80 10.55
C VAL A 177 0.29 -12.28 10.55
N TYR A 178 0.81 -11.80 11.70
CA TYR A 178 2.19 -11.32 11.82
C TYR A 178 3.23 -12.39 11.52
N ARG A 179 3.05 -13.60 12.07
CA ARG A 179 3.93 -14.74 11.76
C ARG A 179 3.91 -15.12 10.28
N THR A 180 2.77 -14.94 9.63
CA THR A 180 2.64 -15.16 8.18
C THR A 180 3.36 -14.06 7.39
N PHE A 181 3.25 -12.79 7.79
CA PHE A 181 4.01 -11.70 7.18
C PHE A 181 5.52 -11.94 7.22
N ILE A 182 6.06 -12.39 8.36
CA ILE A 182 7.48 -12.69 8.47
C ILE A 182 7.89 -13.81 7.51
N LYS A 183 7.11 -14.89 7.42
CA LYS A 183 7.39 -16.00 6.46
C LYS A 183 7.34 -15.53 5.00
N GLU A 184 6.41 -14.68 4.66
CA GLU A 184 6.27 -14.11 3.31
C GLU A 184 7.45 -13.18 2.99
N LEU A 185 7.87 -12.34 3.93
CA LEU A 185 9.06 -11.50 3.76
C LEU A 185 10.34 -12.34 3.64
N ASP A 186 10.50 -13.42 4.44
CA ASP A 186 11.65 -14.31 4.34
C ASP A 186 11.70 -15.03 2.98
N HIS A 187 10.56 -15.48 2.48
CA HIS A 187 10.44 -16.06 1.14
C HIS A 187 10.82 -15.04 0.07
N ALA A 188 10.25 -13.84 0.13
CA ALA A 188 10.55 -12.76 -0.81
C ALA A 188 12.03 -12.36 -0.78
N LEU A 189 12.61 -12.17 0.41
CA LEU A 189 14.03 -11.84 0.58
C LEU A 189 14.94 -12.89 -0.01
N LYS A 190 14.64 -14.18 0.18
CA LYS A 190 15.41 -15.29 -0.42
C LYS A 190 15.38 -15.22 -1.96
N THR A 191 14.22 -14.98 -2.54
CA THR A 191 14.05 -14.88 -4.00
C THR A 191 14.74 -13.65 -4.57
N LEU A 192 14.53 -12.47 -3.95
CA LEU A 192 15.16 -11.22 -4.37
C LEU A 192 16.67 -11.28 -4.25
N LYS A 193 17.19 -11.88 -3.17
CA LYS A 193 18.61 -12.13 -2.99
C LYS A 193 19.20 -12.94 -4.15
N ALA A 194 18.59 -14.07 -4.48
CA ALA A 194 19.07 -14.94 -5.56
C ALA A 194 19.06 -14.20 -6.92
N ALA A 195 18.03 -13.38 -7.18
CA ALA A 195 17.97 -12.58 -8.39
C ALA A 195 19.07 -11.50 -8.43
N TYR A 196 19.30 -10.80 -7.32
CA TYR A 196 20.34 -9.79 -7.21
C TYR A 196 21.76 -10.39 -7.35
N GLU A 197 22.00 -11.57 -6.77
CA GLU A 197 23.28 -12.28 -6.92
C GLU A 197 23.53 -12.76 -8.35
N ALA A 198 22.46 -13.10 -9.08
CA ALA A 198 22.55 -13.48 -10.50
C ALA A 198 22.82 -12.28 -11.41
N ASP A 199 22.14 -11.16 -11.19
CA ASP A 199 22.34 -9.89 -11.90
C ASP A 199 21.88 -8.72 -11.02
N SER A 200 22.83 -8.01 -10.43
CA SER A 200 22.54 -6.85 -9.57
C SER A 200 21.97 -5.63 -10.32
N GLY A 201 22.12 -5.60 -11.64
CA GLY A 201 21.56 -4.56 -12.50
C GLY A 201 20.19 -4.88 -13.08
N ALA A 202 19.66 -6.08 -12.83
CA ALA A 202 18.38 -6.49 -13.35
C ALA A 202 17.21 -5.59 -12.90
N LYS A 203 16.32 -5.29 -13.84
CA LYS A 203 15.14 -4.44 -13.63
C LYS A 203 13.86 -5.22 -14.00
N PRO A 204 13.49 -6.27 -13.25
CA PRO A 204 12.48 -7.26 -13.68
C PRO A 204 11.08 -6.72 -13.88
N ILE A 205 10.72 -5.60 -13.26
CA ILE A 205 9.39 -4.96 -13.38
C ILE A 205 9.49 -3.46 -13.67
N ALA A 206 10.51 -3.03 -14.44
CA ALA A 206 10.80 -1.62 -14.71
C ALA A 206 9.59 -0.82 -15.23
N ASP A 207 8.76 -1.45 -16.08
CA ASP A 207 7.58 -0.82 -16.69
C ASP A 207 6.40 -0.62 -15.72
N PHE A 208 6.48 -1.19 -14.53
CA PHE A 208 5.37 -1.21 -13.56
C PHE A 208 5.74 -0.71 -12.16
N ASP A 209 7.03 -0.66 -11.81
CA ASP A 209 7.45 -0.24 -10.48
C ASP A 209 7.43 1.29 -10.33
N VAL A 210 6.50 1.76 -9.53
CA VAL A 210 6.32 3.20 -9.25
C VAL A 210 6.98 3.64 -7.94
N VAL A 211 7.71 2.73 -7.27
CA VAL A 211 8.38 3.00 -5.99
C VAL A 211 9.90 3.09 -6.14
N PHE A 212 10.54 2.02 -6.61
CA PHE A 212 12.00 1.93 -6.67
C PHE A 212 12.59 1.78 -8.07
N ASP A 213 11.78 1.95 -9.12
CA ASP A 213 12.24 1.76 -10.51
C ASP A 213 12.89 0.38 -10.74
N SER A 214 12.28 -0.63 -10.13
CA SER A 214 12.73 -2.03 -10.18
C SER A 214 14.16 -2.28 -9.66
N ASP A 215 14.64 -1.43 -8.77
CA ASP A 215 15.93 -1.59 -8.10
C ASP A 215 15.84 -2.69 -7.04
N LEU A 216 16.45 -3.84 -7.32
CA LEU A 216 16.39 -5.01 -6.44
C LEU A 216 17.04 -4.76 -5.07
N GLU A 217 18.14 -3.99 -5.01
CA GLU A 217 18.79 -3.68 -3.73
C GLU A 217 17.86 -2.84 -2.83
N LYS A 218 17.20 -1.83 -3.39
CA LYS A 218 16.25 -1.01 -2.65
C LYS A 218 15.05 -1.82 -2.17
N TRP A 219 14.54 -2.74 -2.99
CA TRP A 219 13.48 -3.66 -2.59
C TRP A 219 13.89 -4.59 -1.44
N ILE A 220 15.12 -5.11 -1.46
CA ILE A 220 15.67 -5.95 -0.38
C ILE A 220 15.81 -5.13 0.90
N ARG A 221 16.39 -3.93 0.83
CA ARG A 221 16.49 -3.02 1.97
C ARG A 221 15.14 -2.67 2.56
N PHE A 222 14.16 -2.39 1.70
CA PHE A 222 12.80 -2.10 2.13
C PHE A 222 12.13 -3.32 2.80
N ALA A 223 12.22 -4.51 2.20
CA ALA A 223 11.65 -5.73 2.78
C ALA A 223 12.24 -6.06 4.17
N ASN A 224 13.58 -5.91 4.34
CA ASN A 224 14.23 -6.03 5.64
C ASN A 224 13.78 -4.94 6.63
N SER A 225 13.64 -3.70 6.17
CA SER A 225 13.16 -2.60 7.02
C SER A 225 11.71 -2.81 7.48
N LEU A 226 10.86 -3.36 6.60
CA LEU A 226 9.51 -3.77 6.94
C LEU A 226 9.51 -4.92 7.96
N LYS A 227 10.38 -5.93 7.78
CA LYS A 227 10.57 -7.01 8.75
C LYS A 227 11.00 -6.45 10.12
N LEU A 228 11.93 -5.50 10.16
CA LEU A 228 12.35 -4.80 11.37
C LEU A 228 11.18 -4.02 12.02
N ARG A 229 10.38 -3.28 11.24
CA ARG A 229 9.18 -2.59 11.75
C ARG A 229 8.23 -3.57 12.43
N LEU A 230 7.92 -4.69 11.77
CA LEU A 230 7.03 -5.72 12.32
C LEU A 230 7.61 -6.35 13.60
N ALA A 231 8.90 -6.62 13.62
CA ALA A 231 9.60 -7.14 14.79
C ALA A 231 9.48 -6.19 16.00
N MET A 232 9.78 -4.89 15.79
CA MET A 232 9.69 -3.91 16.87
C MET A 232 8.26 -3.73 17.39
N ARG A 233 7.26 -3.82 16.52
CA ARG A 233 5.84 -3.78 16.92
C ARG A 233 5.44 -5.01 17.75
N ALA A 234 5.99 -6.19 17.43
CA ALA A 234 5.69 -7.43 18.11
C ALA A 234 6.47 -7.63 19.43
N ARG A 235 7.42 -6.75 19.79
CA ARG A 235 8.40 -6.94 20.86
C ARG A 235 7.81 -7.24 22.25
N PHE A 236 6.64 -6.74 22.54
CA PHE A 236 5.98 -7.00 23.84
C PHE A 236 5.15 -8.29 23.82
N ALA A 237 4.58 -8.65 22.66
CA ALA A 237 3.75 -9.84 22.52
C ALA A 237 4.56 -11.12 22.27
N ALA A 238 5.70 -11.00 21.56
CA ALA A 238 6.58 -12.12 21.20
C ALA A 238 8.07 -11.71 21.27
N PRO A 239 8.60 -11.41 22.47
CA PRO A 239 9.92 -10.75 22.62
C PRO A 239 11.09 -11.55 22.02
N GLY A 240 11.11 -12.88 22.18
CA GLY A 240 12.17 -13.73 21.62
C GLY A 240 12.15 -13.80 20.10
N ASP A 241 10.97 -13.96 19.52
CA ASP A 241 10.80 -13.95 18.06
C ASP A 241 11.13 -12.57 17.49
N ALA A 242 10.66 -11.51 18.14
CA ALA A 242 10.88 -10.13 17.71
C ALA A 242 12.39 -9.79 17.65
N GLN A 243 13.16 -10.18 18.65
CA GLN A 243 14.62 -10.02 18.63
C GLN A 243 15.24 -10.76 17.43
N THR A 244 14.89 -12.03 17.25
CA THR A 244 15.39 -12.83 16.14
C THR A 244 15.08 -12.18 14.79
N TRP A 245 13.83 -11.80 14.54
CA TRP A 245 13.41 -11.17 13.29
C TRP A 245 14.12 -9.84 13.03
N ALA A 246 14.31 -9.02 14.08
CA ALA A 246 14.99 -7.75 13.98
C ALA A 246 16.48 -7.92 13.64
N GLU A 247 17.16 -8.80 14.34
CA GLU A 247 18.60 -9.08 14.14
C GLU A 247 18.85 -9.67 12.75
N GLU A 248 18.01 -10.61 12.29
CA GLU A 248 18.07 -11.16 10.93
C GLU A 248 17.89 -10.08 9.85
N ALA A 249 16.93 -9.17 10.04
CA ALA A 249 16.64 -8.11 9.07
C ALA A 249 17.82 -7.14 8.94
N VAL A 250 18.37 -6.68 10.07
CA VAL A 250 19.47 -5.71 10.09
C VAL A 250 20.78 -6.32 9.58
N ASN A 251 21.03 -7.60 9.88
CA ASN A 251 22.28 -8.29 9.53
C ASN A 251 22.13 -9.18 8.28
N PHE A 252 21.20 -8.87 7.38
CA PHE A 252 20.94 -9.65 6.17
C PHE A 252 22.14 -9.63 5.22
N GLN A 253 22.74 -10.80 4.99
CA GLN A 253 24.01 -10.94 4.29
C GLN A 253 23.88 -11.31 2.82
N PHE A 254 24.76 -10.74 2.00
CA PHE A 254 25.02 -11.11 0.61
C PHE A 254 26.51 -11.42 0.44
N GLY A 255 26.88 -12.69 0.54
CA GLY A 255 28.31 -13.06 0.54
C GLY A 255 29.08 -12.26 1.59
N ALA A 256 30.02 -11.39 1.14
CA ALA A 256 30.78 -10.50 2.03
C ALA A 256 30.06 -9.17 2.33
N TYR A 257 28.93 -8.88 1.68
CA TYR A 257 28.21 -7.61 1.82
C TYR A 257 26.99 -7.78 2.74
N ASN A 258 26.79 -6.79 3.62
CA ASN A 258 25.56 -6.64 4.39
C ASN A 258 24.72 -5.60 3.69
N ILE A 259 23.67 -6.02 2.96
CA ILE A 259 22.70 -5.09 2.42
C ILE A 259 21.82 -4.55 3.55
N GLY A 260 21.32 -5.43 4.43
CA GLY A 260 20.54 -5.07 5.61
C GLY A 260 19.30 -4.24 5.28
N VAL A 261 19.09 -3.21 6.09
CA VAL A 261 17.93 -2.31 6.02
C VAL A 261 18.25 -1.00 5.30
N MET A 262 17.27 -0.13 5.13
CA MET A 262 17.45 1.23 4.62
C MET A 262 18.35 2.05 5.55
N THR A 263 19.29 2.82 4.99
CA THR A 263 20.31 3.57 5.76
C THR A 263 20.39 5.05 5.43
N ASP A 264 19.80 5.47 4.31
CA ASP A 264 19.81 6.87 3.87
C ASP A 264 18.51 7.23 3.09
N ASN A 265 18.30 8.51 2.82
CA ASN A 265 17.08 9.01 2.20
C ASN A 265 16.81 8.46 0.80
N THR A 266 17.85 8.07 0.06
CA THR A 266 17.69 7.50 -1.29
C THR A 266 17.09 6.09 -1.27
N HIS A 267 17.06 5.45 -0.11
CA HIS A 267 16.44 4.17 0.13
C HIS A 267 14.97 4.28 0.56
N SER A 268 14.46 5.48 0.88
CA SER A 268 13.10 5.66 1.35
C SER A 268 12.08 5.15 0.34
N ALA A 269 11.10 4.38 0.82
CA ALA A 269 10.05 3.82 -0.02
C ALA A 269 8.98 4.89 -0.26
N GLN A 270 8.88 5.35 -1.50
CA GLN A 270 8.02 6.47 -1.88
C GLN A 270 7.29 6.17 -3.19
N LEU A 271 5.98 6.38 -3.19
CA LEU A 271 5.20 6.42 -4.42
C LEU A 271 5.42 7.78 -5.09
N LEU A 272 5.89 7.75 -6.33
CA LEU A 272 6.25 8.92 -7.11
C LEU A 272 5.62 8.87 -8.50
N THR A 273 5.40 10.03 -9.12
CA THR A 273 5.12 10.12 -10.55
C THR A 273 6.30 9.58 -11.35
N ARG A 274 6.03 8.66 -12.29
CA ARG A 274 7.01 8.01 -13.17
C ARG A 274 6.61 8.25 -14.63
N THR A 275 7.02 9.38 -15.18
CA THR A 275 6.64 9.78 -16.54
C THR A 275 7.15 8.81 -17.61
N GLY A 276 8.32 8.17 -17.38
CA GLY A 276 8.90 7.18 -18.30
C GLY A 276 8.04 5.95 -18.56
N ILE A 277 7.17 5.59 -17.61
CA ILE A 277 6.20 4.48 -17.72
C ILE A 277 4.75 4.98 -17.78
N GLY A 278 4.54 6.26 -18.05
CA GLY A 278 3.19 6.84 -18.15
C GLY A 278 2.42 6.91 -16.83
N PHE A 279 3.08 6.72 -15.68
CA PHE A 279 2.42 6.80 -14.38
C PHE A 279 2.42 8.24 -13.86
N SER A 280 1.22 8.76 -13.59
CA SER A 280 1.01 10.06 -12.94
C SER A 280 0.32 9.85 -11.61
N TYR A 281 0.90 10.42 -10.56
CA TYR A 281 0.38 10.39 -9.20
C TYR A 281 0.07 11.81 -8.72
N LYS A 282 -1.02 11.94 -7.97
CA LYS A 282 -1.38 13.18 -7.28
C LYS A 282 -1.57 12.88 -5.81
N HIS A 283 -0.83 13.57 -4.95
CA HIS A 283 -0.89 13.32 -3.51
C HIS A 283 -2.30 13.68 -2.97
N PRO A 284 -3.03 12.73 -2.37
CA PRO A 284 -4.43 12.95 -1.98
C PRO A 284 -4.59 14.01 -0.88
N LEU A 285 -3.60 14.22 -0.03
CA LEU A 285 -3.65 15.24 1.04
C LEU A 285 -3.80 16.66 0.47
N GLU A 286 -3.27 16.94 -0.73
CA GLU A 286 -3.46 18.22 -1.41
C GLU A 286 -4.94 18.53 -1.63
N TYR A 287 -5.74 17.55 -2.03
CA TYR A 287 -7.19 17.72 -2.16
C TYR A 287 -7.83 18.07 -0.82
N LEU A 288 -7.39 17.43 0.28
CA LEU A 288 -8.01 17.59 1.58
C LEU A 288 -7.78 18.99 2.18
N TRP A 289 -6.55 19.50 2.07
CA TRP A 289 -6.27 20.82 2.63
C TRP A 289 -6.56 21.95 1.63
N GLY A 290 -6.33 21.75 0.33
CA GLY A 290 -6.45 22.78 -0.69
C GLY A 290 -7.86 22.89 -1.25
N GLU A 291 -8.40 21.80 -1.88
CA GLU A 291 -9.70 21.87 -2.53
C GLU A 291 -10.88 21.71 -1.55
N TYR A 292 -10.79 20.77 -0.60
CA TYR A 292 -11.88 20.51 0.36
C TYR A 292 -11.83 21.43 1.56
N ASN A 293 -10.68 22.05 1.84
CA ASN A 293 -10.50 22.97 2.95
C ASN A 293 -10.74 22.33 4.35
N GLU A 294 -10.45 21.04 4.48
CA GLU A 294 -10.84 20.21 5.62
C GLU A 294 -9.73 19.94 6.62
N CYS A 295 -8.48 20.12 6.22
CA CYS A 295 -7.31 19.69 6.96
C CYS A 295 -6.37 20.86 7.22
N ARG A 296 -5.99 21.05 8.48
CA ARG A 296 -5.00 22.05 8.95
C ARG A 296 -4.08 21.42 9.98
N MET A 297 -2.97 22.07 10.28
CA MET A 297 -2.05 21.65 11.35
C MET A 297 -2.81 21.41 12.65
N GLY A 298 -2.51 20.34 13.35
CA GLY A 298 -3.02 20.08 14.70
C GLY A 298 -2.20 20.81 15.75
N ALA A 299 -2.82 21.23 16.87
CA ALA A 299 -2.14 21.91 17.97
C ALA A 299 -1.05 21.06 18.62
N THR A 300 -1.15 19.73 18.59
CA THR A 300 -0.08 18.83 19.03
C THR A 300 1.17 19.02 18.17
N MET A 301 1.01 19.06 16.85
CA MET A 301 2.11 19.28 15.92
C MET A 301 2.75 20.66 16.11
N GLU A 302 1.92 21.71 16.25
CA GLU A 302 2.40 23.05 16.60
C GLU A 302 3.24 23.04 17.87
N SER A 303 2.72 22.43 18.94
CA SER A 303 3.39 22.40 20.24
C SER A 303 4.77 21.76 20.18
N TYR A 304 4.92 20.66 19.43
CA TYR A 304 6.22 20.02 19.25
C TYR A 304 7.16 20.86 18.39
N LEU A 305 6.72 21.24 17.20
CA LEU A 305 7.59 21.94 16.25
C LEU A 305 7.99 23.33 16.75
N SER A 306 7.04 24.12 17.23
CA SER A 306 7.32 25.46 17.77
C SER A 306 8.03 25.36 19.11
N GLY A 307 7.60 24.46 20.00
CA GLY A 307 8.12 24.32 21.36
C GLY A 307 9.60 23.94 21.42
N TYR A 308 10.06 23.13 20.46
CA TYR A 308 11.48 22.75 20.33
C TYR A 308 12.26 23.63 19.35
N GLY A 309 11.64 24.63 18.73
CA GLY A 309 12.28 25.42 17.66
C GLY A 309 12.70 24.56 16.47
N ASP A 310 11.90 23.55 16.12
CA ASP A 310 12.21 22.57 15.10
C ASP A 310 12.17 23.19 13.70
N PRO A 311 13.27 23.19 12.93
CA PRO A 311 13.32 23.81 11.61
C PRO A 311 12.35 23.18 10.59
N ARG A 312 11.86 21.97 10.84
CA ARG A 312 10.89 21.28 9.98
C ARG A 312 9.52 21.96 9.98
N LEU A 313 9.22 22.83 10.95
CA LEU A 313 7.96 23.58 10.97
C LEU A 313 7.71 24.31 9.64
N GLU A 314 8.71 25.06 9.19
CA GLU A 314 8.64 25.82 7.94
C GLU A 314 8.61 24.92 6.69
N SER A 315 9.15 23.72 6.78
CA SER A 315 9.12 22.74 5.69
C SER A 315 7.77 22.03 5.57
N TYR A 316 7.11 21.78 6.71
CA TYR A 316 5.87 21.01 6.76
C TYR A 316 4.60 21.85 6.59
N PHE A 317 4.63 23.11 7.07
CA PHE A 317 3.45 23.97 7.12
C PHE A 317 3.71 25.37 6.57
N SER A 318 2.67 25.97 6.03
CA SER A 318 2.63 27.40 5.71
C SER A 318 2.08 28.18 6.90
N PRO A 319 2.52 29.43 7.13
CA PRO A 319 1.88 30.30 8.11
C PRO A 319 0.39 30.42 7.87
N ALA A 320 -0.37 30.67 8.93
CA ALA A 320 -1.80 30.93 8.85
C ALA A 320 -2.09 32.20 8.04
N GLU A 321 -3.15 32.17 7.24
CA GLU A 321 -3.52 33.27 6.36
C GLU A 321 -3.83 34.58 7.12
N LYS A 322 -4.44 34.44 8.30
CA LYS A 322 -4.96 35.58 9.08
C LYS A 322 -3.89 36.50 9.61
N ASP A 323 -2.77 35.98 10.10
CA ASP A 323 -1.77 36.75 10.83
C ASP A 323 -0.32 36.45 10.47
N GLY A 324 -0.09 35.45 9.59
CA GLY A 324 1.24 35.07 9.16
C GLY A 324 2.05 34.29 10.21
N ALA A 325 1.43 33.79 11.29
CA ALA A 325 2.05 32.94 12.28
C ALA A 325 1.69 31.46 12.09
N TYR A 326 2.33 30.58 12.85
CA TYR A 326 2.03 29.14 12.79
C TYR A 326 1.05 28.79 13.91
N HIS A 327 -0.11 28.22 13.53
CA HIS A 327 -1.16 27.83 14.45
C HIS A 327 -1.74 26.46 14.09
N GLY A 328 -1.97 25.66 15.11
CA GLY A 328 -2.63 24.36 15.02
C GLY A 328 -4.04 24.37 15.62
N ILE A 329 -4.90 23.51 15.12
CA ILE A 329 -6.25 23.32 15.65
C ILE A 329 -6.18 22.40 16.86
N PRO A 330 -6.74 22.79 18.02
CA PRO A 330 -6.86 21.89 19.17
C PRO A 330 -7.75 20.68 18.85
N ASN A 331 -7.27 19.48 19.14
CA ASN A 331 -8.07 18.27 19.03
C ASN A 331 -9.01 18.14 20.26
N GLY A 332 -10.13 17.45 20.06
CA GLY A 332 -11.07 17.16 21.14
C GLY A 332 -12.01 18.31 21.52
N ILE A 333 -12.00 19.41 20.78
CA ILE A 333 -12.89 20.55 21.04
C ILE A 333 -14.16 20.47 20.19
N ILE A 334 -15.25 21.01 20.73
CA ILE A 334 -16.50 21.28 19.99
C ILE A 334 -16.50 22.77 19.66
N SER A 335 -16.25 23.10 18.41
CA SER A 335 -16.24 24.48 17.90
C SER A 335 -16.81 24.50 16.48
N ASN A 336 -17.00 25.69 15.89
CA ASN A 336 -17.23 25.79 14.48
C ASN A 336 -15.90 25.55 13.71
N PRO A 337 -15.70 24.39 13.07
CA PRO A 337 -14.41 24.07 12.46
C PRO A 337 -13.99 25.06 11.37
N LYS A 338 -14.94 25.68 10.69
CA LYS A 338 -14.68 26.63 9.60
C LYS A 338 -13.98 27.90 10.05
N ASP A 339 -14.10 28.26 11.33
CA ASP A 339 -13.39 29.41 11.90
C ASP A 339 -11.86 29.22 11.85
N TYR A 340 -11.40 27.96 11.81
CA TYR A 340 -9.99 27.62 11.74
C TYR A 340 -9.39 27.59 10.33
N GLN A 341 -10.19 27.71 9.27
CA GLN A 341 -9.68 27.62 7.89
C GLN A 341 -8.63 28.69 7.59
N SER A 342 -8.82 29.93 8.06
CA SER A 342 -7.83 31.01 7.93
C SER A 342 -6.94 31.18 9.16
N LEU A 343 -7.35 30.64 10.33
CA LEU A 343 -6.64 30.78 11.59
C LEU A 343 -5.53 29.76 11.79
N ALA A 344 -5.59 28.62 11.10
CA ALA A 344 -4.64 27.54 11.27
C ALA A 344 -3.79 27.30 10.00
N SER A 345 -2.59 26.79 10.22
CA SER A 345 -1.57 26.57 9.20
C SER A 345 -1.92 25.43 8.25
N CYS A 346 -1.70 25.63 6.94
CA CYS A 346 -1.90 24.61 5.91
C CYS A 346 -0.66 23.72 5.76
N PRO A 347 -0.84 22.40 5.50
CA PRO A 347 0.27 21.55 5.10
C PRO A 347 0.93 22.02 3.80
N LYS A 348 2.26 21.90 3.70
CA LYS A 348 3.02 22.15 2.47
C LYS A 348 3.17 20.88 1.63
N VAL A 349 2.06 20.22 1.34
CA VAL A 349 2.01 19.04 0.48
C VAL A 349 1.31 19.43 -0.81
N GLY A 350 2.02 19.34 -1.94
CA GLY A 350 1.46 19.57 -3.26
C GLY A 350 1.16 18.26 -4.00
N PHE A 351 0.45 18.33 -5.13
CA PHE A 351 0.09 17.15 -5.93
C PHE A 351 1.28 16.30 -6.37
N THR A 352 2.45 16.88 -6.53
CA THR A 352 3.67 16.19 -6.92
C THR A 352 4.52 15.70 -5.75
N SER A 353 4.11 15.98 -4.51
CA SER A 353 4.81 15.48 -3.33
C SER A 353 4.78 13.95 -3.29
N PRO A 354 5.89 13.29 -2.88
CA PRO A 354 5.91 11.83 -2.77
C PRO A 354 5.00 11.35 -1.65
N LEU A 355 4.34 10.20 -1.84
CA LEU A 355 3.65 9.50 -0.75
C LEU A 355 4.60 8.47 -0.14
N THR A 356 5.07 8.76 1.05
CA THR A 356 6.07 7.93 1.73
C THR A 356 5.43 6.75 2.46
N TRP A 357 5.87 5.53 2.15
CA TRP A 357 5.48 4.31 2.86
C TRP A 357 6.35 4.07 4.09
N MET A 358 7.64 4.35 3.96
CA MET A 358 8.64 4.20 5.01
C MET A 358 9.86 5.06 4.66
N CYS A 359 10.32 5.85 5.59
CA CYS A 359 11.56 6.62 5.42
C CYS A 359 12.73 5.96 6.14
N ALA A 360 13.95 6.25 5.68
CA ALA A 360 15.17 5.73 6.30
C ALA A 360 15.32 6.22 7.74
N ALA A 361 14.84 7.42 8.05
CA ALA A 361 14.84 7.98 9.41
C ALA A 361 14.09 7.07 10.41
N GLU A 362 12.91 6.55 10.04
CA GLU A 362 12.17 5.59 10.87
C GLU A 362 13.04 4.36 11.17
N VAL A 363 13.72 3.82 10.16
CA VAL A 363 14.57 2.63 10.31
C VAL A 363 15.74 2.88 11.25
N CYS A 364 16.33 4.07 11.21
CA CYS A 364 17.39 4.47 12.16
C CYS A 364 16.86 4.48 13.59
N PHE A 365 15.65 4.99 13.84
CA PHE A 365 15.03 4.95 15.17
C PHE A 365 14.69 3.53 15.61
N LEU A 366 14.15 2.67 14.75
CA LEU A 366 13.86 1.28 15.06
C LEU A 366 15.15 0.52 15.45
N ARG A 367 16.26 0.78 14.75
CA ARG A 367 17.57 0.22 15.09
C ARG A 367 18.09 0.75 16.42
N ALA A 368 17.99 2.05 16.67
CA ALA A 368 18.40 2.64 17.94
C ALA A 368 17.61 2.06 19.12
N GLU A 369 16.29 1.90 18.95
CA GLU A 369 15.42 1.29 19.94
C GLU A 369 15.80 -0.19 20.21
N GLY A 370 16.04 -0.99 19.16
CA GLY A 370 16.52 -2.38 19.31
C GLY A 370 17.87 -2.46 20.00
N ALA A 371 18.81 -1.54 19.70
CA ALA A 371 20.10 -1.47 20.37
C ALA A 371 19.98 -1.14 21.87
N LEU A 372 19.03 -0.26 22.26
CA LEU A 372 18.72 0.01 23.67
C LEU A 372 18.17 -1.23 24.40
N LEU A 373 17.51 -2.13 23.68
CA LEU A 373 17.05 -3.43 24.21
C LEU A 373 18.19 -4.48 24.29
N GLY A 374 19.40 -4.15 23.86
CA GLY A 374 20.55 -5.03 23.83
C GLY A 374 20.58 -5.96 22.61
N TRP A 375 19.78 -5.69 21.58
CA TRP A 375 19.75 -6.50 20.34
C TRP A 375 20.90 -6.11 19.40
N ASN A 376 21.33 -7.05 18.55
CA ASN A 376 22.37 -6.80 17.55
C ASN A 376 21.82 -6.02 16.35
N MET A 377 21.81 -4.68 16.45
CA MET A 377 21.28 -3.77 15.43
C MET A 377 22.35 -3.19 14.49
N GLY A 378 23.54 -3.80 14.43
CA GLY A 378 24.64 -3.34 13.57
C GLY A 378 25.26 -2.01 14.03
N GLY A 379 25.09 -1.65 15.30
CA GLY A 379 25.60 -0.41 15.91
C GLY A 379 25.01 -0.18 17.28
N THR A 380 25.35 0.97 17.89
CA THR A 380 24.81 1.40 19.18
C THR A 380 23.58 2.28 18.98
N ALA A 381 22.83 2.56 20.06
CA ALA A 381 21.71 3.48 20.04
C ALA A 381 22.14 4.90 19.58
N ASP A 382 23.30 5.37 20.06
CA ASP A 382 23.87 6.67 19.66
C ASP A 382 24.20 6.71 18.17
N THR A 383 24.78 5.62 17.62
CA THR A 383 25.07 5.53 16.19
C THR A 383 23.79 5.62 15.35
N GLY A 384 22.70 4.98 15.77
CA GLY A 384 21.40 5.05 15.11
C GLY A 384 20.82 6.47 15.12
N PHE A 385 20.91 7.15 16.26
CA PHE A 385 20.46 8.52 16.40
C PHE A 385 21.28 9.54 15.57
N ILE A 386 22.61 9.41 15.55
CA ILE A 386 23.49 10.25 14.73
C ILE A 386 23.21 10.01 13.24
N THR A 387 23.01 8.78 12.82
CA THR A 387 22.66 8.47 11.42
C THR A 387 21.31 9.14 11.06
N PHE A 388 20.34 9.13 11.97
CA PHE A 388 19.08 9.87 11.77
C PHE A 388 19.31 11.36 11.52
N LEU A 389 20.12 12.01 12.34
CA LEU A 389 20.42 13.44 12.20
C LEU A 389 21.06 13.77 10.83
N ILE A 390 21.89 12.86 10.29
CA ILE A 390 22.53 13.02 8.99
C ILE A 390 21.55 12.79 7.83
N THR A 391 20.55 11.90 8.01
CA THR A 391 19.58 11.56 6.97
C THR A 391 18.30 12.40 7.03
N ALA A 392 18.14 13.26 8.03
CA ALA A 392 16.96 14.13 8.19
C ALA A 392 17.01 15.42 7.35
N ASP A 393 18.16 15.72 6.74
CA ASP A 393 18.35 16.81 5.76
C ASP A 393 17.90 16.37 4.36
#